data_7ab84f4a31088df18998f8216ad9f55b
#
_entry.id   7ab84f4a31088df18998f8216ad9f55b
#
_cell.length_a   1.000
_cell.length_b   1.000
_cell.length_c   1.000
_cell.angle_alpha   90.00
_cell.angle_beta   90.00
_cell.angle_gamma   90.00
#
_symmetry.space_group_name_H-M   'P 1'
#
loop_
_entity.id
_entity.type
_entity.pdbx_description
1 polymer ?
#
loop_
_entity_poly.entity_id
_entity_poly.type
_entity_poly.pdbx_seq_one_letter_code
_entity_poly.pdbx_strand_id
1 'polypeptide(L)'
;MTEGSVEQGPPSGVQKVLVPERGVNDLPTMYCFETCPFCFKVKALLGSRGIEYSKVEIDPTFKTQLKWSDWGMVPVFVDVDGTQVTDSNYILHYIDSNDSGLFPRMGEDPEQDRWMNFSNKILGKSIVAVIYTSYRTSLQALDYVTRVDNFSFGSRLINKWLGGFIMRMVGKSRAKMFELPPRENLEYQLDEMSKGIEGHFFGEEEPDGAD
;
A
#
# COMPACT_ATOMS: atom_id res chain seq x y z
N MET A 1 1.12 -21.46 33.46
CA MET A 1 0.28 -20.75 32.48
C MET A 1 1.12 -19.59 32.01
N THR A 2 1.82 -19.75 30.90
CA THR A 2 2.63 -18.69 30.28
C THR A 2 1.71 -17.95 29.33
N GLU A 3 1.37 -16.70 29.68
CA GLU A 3 0.68 -15.78 28.79
C GLU A 3 1.55 -15.58 27.55
N GLY A 4 1.04 -16.01 26.40
CA GLY A 4 1.66 -15.78 25.12
C GLY A 4 1.69 -14.27 24.84
N SER A 5 2.88 -13.71 24.79
CA SER A 5 3.11 -12.37 24.29
C SER A 5 2.58 -12.31 22.84
N VAL A 6 1.46 -11.65 22.66
CA VAL A 6 0.98 -11.22 21.33
C VAL A 6 2.05 -10.27 20.80
N GLU A 7 2.81 -10.69 19.81
CA GLU A 7 3.66 -9.78 19.04
C GLU A 7 2.75 -8.69 18.47
N GLN A 8 2.76 -7.54 19.12
CA GLN A 8 2.12 -6.35 18.59
C GLN A 8 2.90 -5.96 17.33
N GLY A 9 2.22 -5.99 16.20
CA GLY A 9 2.77 -5.48 14.96
C GLY A 9 3.19 -4.00 15.14
N PRO A 10 4.01 -3.47 14.20
CA PRO A 10 4.45 -2.09 14.29
C PRO A 10 3.24 -1.13 14.39
N PRO A 11 3.38 -0.02 15.14
CA PRO A 11 2.27 0.88 15.38
C PRO A 11 1.77 1.50 14.07
N SER A 12 0.48 1.27 13.75
CA SER A 12 -0.20 1.96 12.66
C SER A 12 -0.75 3.29 13.15
N GLY A 13 -0.83 4.30 12.27
CA GLY A 13 -1.44 5.58 12.56
C GLY A 13 -0.54 6.78 12.33
N VAL A 14 -0.84 7.89 13.04
CA VAL A 14 -0.20 9.19 12.86
C VAL A 14 0.84 9.41 13.93
N GLN A 15 2.07 9.74 13.53
CA GLN A 15 3.19 10.03 14.44
C GLN A 15 4.03 11.20 13.92
N LYS A 16 4.61 12.01 14.83
CA LYS A 16 5.63 13.00 14.43
C LYS A 16 7.01 12.35 14.48
N VAL A 17 7.73 12.38 13.37
CA VAL A 17 9.07 11.81 13.25
C VAL A 17 10.05 12.79 12.61
N LEU A 18 11.32 12.70 13.02
CA LEU A 18 12.41 13.36 12.31
C LEU A 18 12.81 12.48 11.13
N VAL A 19 12.43 12.90 9.93
CA VAL A 19 12.83 12.19 8.69
C VAL A 19 14.19 12.69 8.25
N PRO A 20 15.20 11.81 8.11
CA PRO A 20 16.56 12.20 7.74
C PRO A 20 16.69 12.86 6.38
N GLU A 21 15.83 12.48 5.43
CA GLU A 21 15.82 12.99 4.07
C GLU A 21 14.40 13.39 3.69
N ARG A 22 14.06 14.68 3.83
CA ARG A 22 12.86 15.23 3.20
C ARG A 22 13.08 15.30 1.69
N GLY A 23 12.04 15.00 0.92
CA GLY A 23 12.01 15.22 -0.50
C GLY A 23 12.35 16.69 -0.83
N VAL A 24 13.00 16.90 -1.95
CA VAL A 24 13.32 18.21 -2.49
C VAL A 24 11.99 18.97 -2.70
N ASN A 25 11.89 20.23 -2.27
CA ASN A 25 10.81 21.18 -2.55
C ASN A 25 9.63 21.30 -1.56
N ASP A 26 9.78 21.05 -0.29
CA ASP A 26 8.72 21.24 0.73
C ASP A 26 7.38 20.53 0.44
N LEU A 27 7.40 19.50 -0.42
CA LEU A 27 6.26 18.67 -0.73
C LEU A 27 6.16 17.50 0.26
N PRO A 28 4.94 17.02 0.55
CA PRO A 28 4.78 15.78 1.27
C PRO A 28 5.48 14.63 0.53
N THR A 29 5.99 13.65 1.26
CA THR A 29 6.79 12.55 0.69
C THR A 29 6.07 11.23 0.87
N MET A 30 5.90 10.49 -0.23
CA MET A 30 5.35 9.14 -0.22
C MET A 30 6.44 8.10 -0.43
N TYR A 31 6.64 7.24 0.55
CA TYR A 31 7.51 6.07 0.50
C TYR A 31 6.69 4.87 0.01
N CYS A 32 7.05 4.30 -1.13
CA CYS A 32 6.21 3.31 -1.79
C CYS A 32 6.99 2.27 -2.59
N PHE A 33 6.30 1.18 -2.99
CA PHE A 33 6.69 0.32 -4.10
C PHE A 33 5.80 0.62 -5.30
N GLU A 34 6.36 0.61 -6.50
CA GLU A 34 5.58 0.82 -7.71
C GLU A 34 4.51 -0.24 -7.93
N THR A 35 4.78 -1.49 -7.57
CA THR A 35 3.86 -2.62 -7.74
C THR A 35 2.97 -2.91 -6.52
N CYS A 36 2.95 -2.03 -5.53
CA CYS A 36 2.17 -2.24 -4.32
C CYS A 36 0.72 -1.73 -4.48
N PRO A 37 -0.30 -2.59 -4.37
CA PRO A 37 -1.70 -2.16 -4.50
C PRO A 37 -2.12 -1.15 -3.42
N PHE A 38 -1.60 -1.29 -2.20
CA PHE A 38 -1.86 -0.35 -1.11
C PHE A 38 -1.25 1.03 -1.36
N CYS A 39 -0.11 1.09 -2.07
CA CYS A 39 0.49 2.35 -2.51
C CYS A 39 -0.33 2.98 -3.65
N PHE A 40 -0.87 2.16 -4.55
CA PHE A 40 -1.73 2.67 -5.63
C PHE A 40 -3.00 3.33 -5.10
N LYS A 41 -3.59 2.79 -4.06
CA LYS A 41 -4.75 3.36 -3.38
C LYS A 41 -4.48 4.81 -2.92
N VAL A 42 -3.34 5.05 -2.26
CA VAL A 42 -2.94 6.41 -1.85
C VAL A 42 -2.60 7.30 -3.05
N LYS A 43 -1.90 6.76 -4.05
CA LYS A 43 -1.59 7.49 -5.28
C LYS A 43 -2.85 7.92 -6.04
N ALA A 44 -3.88 7.08 -6.05
CA ALA A 44 -5.17 7.39 -6.69
C ALA A 44 -5.83 8.60 -6.02
N LEU A 45 -5.90 8.63 -4.68
CA LEU A 45 -6.45 9.77 -3.96
C LEU A 45 -5.62 11.05 -4.20
N LEU A 46 -4.29 10.98 -4.05
CA LEU A 46 -3.42 12.14 -4.30
C LEU A 46 -3.62 12.69 -5.72
N GLY A 47 -3.70 11.79 -6.72
CA GLY A 47 -3.92 12.17 -8.11
C GLY A 47 -5.31 12.76 -8.36
N SER A 48 -6.38 12.19 -7.79
CA SER A 48 -7.74 12.70 -7.93
C SER A 48 -7.93 14.08 -7.31
N ARG A 49 -7.16 14.38 -6.25
CA ARG A 49 -7.17 15.69 -5.57
C ARG A 49 -6.17 16.70 -6.14
N GLY A 50 -5.35 16.30 -7.13
CA GLY A 50 -4.29 17.15 -7.67
C GLY A 50 -3.20 17.51 -6.66
N ILE A 51 -3.01 16.68 -5.62
CA ILE A 51 -2.00 16.91 -4.58
C ILE A 51 -0.64 16.48 -5.10
N GLU A 52 0.29 17.42 -5.22
CA GLU A 52 1.67 17.14 -5.58
C GLU A 52 2.45 16.53 -4.40
N TYR A 53 3.28 15.55 -4.68
CA TYR A 53 4.09 14.88 -3.67
C TYR A 53 5.43 14.39 -4.23
N SER A 54 6.42 14.27 -3.38
CA SER A 54 7.70 13.62 -3.67
C SER A 54 7.56 12.10 -3.49
N LYS A 55 8.06 11.32 -4.45
CA LYS A 55 8.05 9.86 -4.38
C LYS A 55 9.43 9.32 -4.04
N VAL A 56 9.52 8.48 -3.01
CA VAL A 56 10.71 7.68 -2.69
C VAL A 56 10.38 6.20 -2.91
N GLU A 57 11.03 5.62 -3.90
CA GLU A 57 10.92 4.19 -4.15
C GLU A 57 11.73 3.41 -3.12
N ILE A 58 11.11 2.44 -2.48
CA ILE A 58 11.71 1.62 -1.43
C ILE A 58 12.39 0.39 -2.03
N ASP A 59 13.58 0.09 -1.53
CA ASP A 59 14.28 -1.14 -1.83
C ASP A 59 13.47 -2.36 -1.32
N PRO A 60 12.97 -3.23 -2.21
CA PRO A 60 12.13 -4.36 -1.80
C PRO A 60 12.88 -5.42 -0.99
N THR A 61 14.21 -5.44 -1.05
CA THR A 61 15.04 -6.45 -0.39
C THR A 61 15.44 -6.00 1.02
N PHE A 62 16.02 -4.81 1.14
CA PHE A 62 16.63 -4.34 2.40
C PHE A 62 15.86 -3.18 3.04
N LYS A 63 14.91 -2.57 2.31
CA LYS A 63 14.09 -1.41 2.74
C LYS A 63 14.93 -0.29 3.35
N THR A 64 16.08 -0.01 2.76
CA THR A 64 17.08 0.92 3.30
C THR A 64 16.52 2.32 3.55
N GLN A 65 15.58 2.76 2.71
CA GLN A 65 14.93 4.06 2.79
C GLN A 65 13.88 4.16 3.92
N LEU A 66 13.51 3.04 4.55
CA LEU A 66 12.53 2.99 5.66
C LEU A 66 13.15 2.62 7.01
N LYS A 67 14.48 2.54 7.13
CA LYS A 67 15.16 2.17 8.39
C LYS A 67 14.89 3.14 9.54
N TRP A 68 14.45 4.35 9.24
CA TRP A 68 14.07 5.37 10.19
C TRP A 68 12.64 5.23 10.73
N SER A 69 11.82 4.39 10.08
CA SER A 69 10.41 4.16 10.44
C SER A 69 10.23 2.80 11.11
N ASP A 70 9.57 2.78 12.25
CA ASP A 70 9.23 1.54 12.97
C ASP A 70 8.19 0.70 12.21
N TRP A 71 7.49 1.31 11.24
CA TRP A 71 6.46 0.62 10.45
C TRP A 71 7.01 -0.48 9.54
N GLY A 72 8.15 -0.27 8.91
CA GLY A 72 8.84 -1.27 8.08
C GLY A 72 8.04 -1.80 6.86
N MET A 73 6.87 -1.23 6.55
CA MET A 73 6.01 -1.57 5.40
C MET A 73 5.72 -0.32 4.56
N VAL A 74 5.10 -0.52 3.41
CA VAL A 74 4.63 0.56 2.54
C VAL A 74 3.12 0.46 2.34
N PRO A 75 2.43 1.59 2.10
CA PRO A 75 2.93 2.95 2.00
C PRO A 75 3.28 3.58 3.35
N VAL A 76 4.18 4.56 3.34
CA VAL A 76 4.38 5.55 4.41
C VAL A 76 4.27 6.93 3.78
N PHE A 77 3.47 7.79 4.36
CA PHE A 77 3.30 9.18 3.95
C PHE A 77 3.91 10.08 5.02
N VAL A 78 4.68 11.07 4.61
CA VAL A 78 5.27 12.06 5.50
C VAL A 78 4.90 13.44 4.99
N ASP A 79 4.13 14.16 5.78
CA ASP A 79 3.68 15.50 5.43
C ASP A 79 4.80 16.54 5.57
N VAL A 80 4.58 17.74 5.03
CA VAL A 80 5.54 18.86 5.04
C VAL A 80 5.97 19.26 6.45
N ASP A 81 5.10 19.09 7.45
CA ASP A 81 5.38 19.38 8.85
C ASP A 81 6.15 18.27 9.59
N GLY A 82 6.47 17.16 8.89
CA GLY A 82 7.13 15.98 9.44
C GLY A 82 6.17 14.97 10.09
N THR A 83 4.87 15.13 9.94
CA THR A 83 3.89 14.14 10.39
C THR A 83 4.01 12.89 9.53
N GLN A 84 4.39 11.77 10.14
CA GLN A 84 4.37 10.45 9.51
C GLN A 84 3.00 9.82 9.68
N VAL A 85 2.45 9.30 8.59
CA VAL A 85 1.23 8.50 8.59
C VAL A 85 1.52 7.13 7.97
N THR A 86 1.10 6.09 8.63
CA THR A 86 1.33 4.69 8.22
C THR A 86 0.02 3.93 8.11
N ASP A 87 0.00 2.89 7.27
CA ASP A 87 -1.19 2.19 6.80
C ASP A 87 -2.02 3.02 5.80
N SER A 88 -2.39 2.36 4.67
CA SER A 88 -3.07 3.06 3.59
C SER A 88 -4.41 3.67 3.97
N ASN A 89 -5.20 3.03 4.85
CA ASN A 89 -6.48 3.58 5.29
C ASN A 89 -6.27 4.86 6.13
N TYR A 90 -5.34 4.84 7.08
CA TYR A 90 -5.02 6.04 7.86
C TYR A 90 -4.47 7.16 6.99
N ILE A 91 -3.67 6.83 5.97
CA ILE A 91 -3.15 7.82 5.03
C ILE A 91 -4.28 8.47 4.23
N LEU A 92 -5.25 7.68 3.74
CA LEU A 92 -6.40 8.21 3.00
C LEU A 92 -7.20 9.19 3.87
N HIS A 93 -7.57 8.79 5.08
CA HIS A 93 -8.30 9.68 6.00
C HIS A 93 -7.51 10.91 6.40
N TYR A 94 -6.18 10.78 6.59
CA TYR A 94 -5.32 11.92 6.92
C TYR A 94 -5.28 12.94 5.78
N ILE A 95 -5.08 12.47 4.55
CA ILE A 95 -5.05 13.35 3.36
C ILE A 95 -6.41 14.02 3.19
N ASP A 96 -7.50 13.27 3.25
CA ASP A 96 -8.85 13.80 3.09
C ASP A 96 -9.19 14.85 4.17
N SER A 97 -8.89 14.56 5.43
CA SER A 97 -9.16 15.47 6.55
C SER A 97 -8.41 16.80 6.44
N ASN A 98 -7.24 16.79 5.80
CA ASN A 98 -6.43 18.00 5.61
C ASN A 98 -6.75 18.75 4.31
N ASP A 99 -7.46 18.12 3.37
CA ASP A 99 -7.83 18.69 2.08
C ASP A 99 -9.32 19.09 2.05
N SER A 100 -10.22 18.15 1.94
CA SER A 100 -11.65 18.38 1.70
C SER A 100 -12.57 17.88 2.81
N GLY A 101 -12.16 16.90 3.60
CA GLY A 101 -12.94 16.31 4.68
C GLY A 101 -14.24 15.65 4.19
N LEU A 102 -14.23 15.08 2.99
CA LEU A 102 -15.41 14.45 2.38
C LEU A 102 -15.65 13.03 2.91
N PHE A 103 -14.58 12.34 3.34
CA PHE A 103 -14.76 10.97 3.82
C PHE A 103 -15.35 10.95 5.22
N PRO A 104 -16.34 10.10 5.50
CA PRO A 104 -16.75 9.78 6.87
C PRO A 104 -15.53 9.37 7.70
N ARG A 105 -15.52 9.72 8.99
CA ARG A 105 -14.43 9.29 9.85
C ARG A 105 -14.43 7.77 9.98
N MET A 106 -13.25 7.20 10.20
CA MET A 106 -13.13 5.76 10.42
C MET A 106 -14.06 5.31 11.56
N GLY A 107 -14.95 4.37 11.26
CA GLY A 107 -15.97 3.87 12.19
C GLY A 107 -17.30 4.62 12.19
N GLU A 108 -17.45 5.73 11.45
CA GLU A 108 -18.71 6.46 11.33
C GLU A 108 -19.61 5.85 10.26
N ASP A 109 -19.05 5.33 9.18
CA ASP A 109 -19.77 4.61 8.12
C ASP A 109 -19.37 3.13 8.09
N PRO A 110 -20.24 2.21 8.52
CA PRO A 110 -19.94 0.78 8.50
C PRO A 110 -19.75 0.20 7.10
N GLU A 111 -20.38 0.78 6.09
CA GLU A 111 -20.26 0.30 4.71
C GLU A 111 -18.94 0.72 4.08
N GLN A 112 -18.55 1.98 4.21
CA GLN A 112 -17.22 2.45 3.84
C GLN A 112 -16.12 1.61 4.53
N ASP A 113 -16.21 1.43 5.84
CA ASP A 113 -15.25 0.62 6.60
C ASP A 113 -15.18 -0.83 6.10
N ARG A 114 -16.33 -1.40 5.73
CA ARG A 114 -16.40 -2.74 5.14
C ARG A 114 -15.62 -2.81 3.82
N TRP A 115 -15.84 -1.88 2.90
CA TRP A 115 -15.17 -1.86 1.60
C TRP A 115 -13.69 -1.50 1.70
N MET A 116 -13.33 -0.56 2.55
CA MET A 116 -11.93 -0.28 2.86
C MET A 116 -11.20 -1.50 3.43
N ASN A 117 -11.84 -2.23 4.34
CA ASN A 117 -11.29 -3.47 4.89
C ASN A 117 -11.22 -4.58 3.85
N PHE A 118 -12.24 -4.73 2.99
CA PHE A 118 -12.24 -5.66 1.88
C PHE A 118 -11.06 -5.37 0.92
N SER A 119 -10.90 -4.13 0.52
CA SER A 119 -9.79 -3.67 -0.32
C SER A 119 -8.43 -4.05 0.28
N ASN A 120 -8.21 -3.80 1.57
CA ASN A 120 -6.92 -4.05 2.22
C ASN A 120 -6.69 -5.53 2.58
N LYS A 121 -7.70 -6.20 3.15
CA LYS A 121 -7.51 -7.55 3.71
C LYS A 121 -7.69 -8.66 2.69
N ILE A 122 -8.49 -8.42 1.65
CA ILE A 122 -8.88 -9.43 0.67
C ILE A 122 -8.33 -9.07 -0.71
N LEU A 123 -8.85 -8.01 -1.34
CA LEU A 123 -8.53 -7.67 -2.73
C LEU A 123 -7.03 -7.40 -2.93
N GLY A 124 -6.42 -6.54 -2.10
CA GLY A 124 -5.00 -6.24 -2.21
C GLY A 124 -4.10 -7.48 -2.05
N LYS A 125 -4.48 -8.42 -1.18
CA LYS A 125 -3.74 -9.69 -1.03
C LYS A 125 -3.94 -10.63 -2.20
N SER A 126 -5.14 -10.66 -2.79
CA SER A 126 -5.45 -11.41 -4.00
C SER A 126 -4.62 -10.91 -5.19
N ILE A 127 -4.53 -9.60 -5.36
CA ILE A 127 -3.68 -8.96 -6.39
C ILE A 127 -2.21 -9.36 -6.20
N VAL A 128 -1.68 -9.27 -4.99
CA VAL A 128 -0.29 -9.67 -4.67
C VAL A 128 -0.06 -11.16 -4.98
N ALA A 129 -1.02 -12.03 -4.68
CA ALA A 129 -0.92 -13.45 -4.99
C ALA A 129 -0.84 -13.71 -6.50
N VAL A 130 -1.57 -12.95 -7.33
CA VAL A 130 -1.53 -13.05 -8.80
C VAL A 130 -0.23 -12.48 -9.37
N ILE A 131 0.17 -11.27 -8.98
CA ILE A 131 1.38 -10.60 -9.49
C ILE A 131 2.61 -11.49 -9.25
N TYR A 132 2.72 -12.08 -8.06
CA TYR A 132 3.88 -12.87 -7.65
C TYR A 132 3.61 -14.39 -7.65
N THR A 133 2.75 -14.86 -8.57
CA THR A 133 2.36 -16.27 -8.66
C THR A 133 3.51 -17.20 -9.06
N SER A 134 4.51 -16.70 -9.81
CA SER A 134 5.70 -17.43 -10.23
C SER A 134 6.95 -16.57 -10.12
N TYR A 135 8.13 -17.20 -10.13
CA TYR A 135 9.39 -16.44 -10.13
C TYR A 135 9.52 -15.54 -11.38
N ARG A 136 9.08 -16.05 -12.53
CA ARG A 136 9.09 -15.30 -13.80
C ARG A 136 8.23 -14.04 -13.70
N THR A 137 6.99 -14.15 -13.23
CA THR A 137 6.09 -13.00 -13.06
C THR A 137 6.61 -12.03 -12.00
N SER A 138 7.24 -12.53 -10.94
CA SER A 138 7.90 -11.68 -9.93
C SER A 138 9.06 -10.87 -10.54
N LEU A 139 9.89 -11.48 -11.40
CA LEU A 139 10.94 -10.76 -12.10
C LEU A 139 10.39 -9.71 -13.08
N GLN A 140 9.31 -10.02 -13.77
CA GLN A 140 8.64 -9.07 -14.67
C GLN A 140 8.05 -7.89 -13.88
N ALA A 141 7.37 -8.17 -12.78
CA ALA A 141 6.81 -7.12 -11.90
C ALA A 141 7.89 -6.22 -11.31
N LEU A 142 9.09 -6.74 -11.05
CA LEU A 142 10.22 -5.97 -10.50
C LEU A 142 11.18 -5.43 -11.58
N ASP A 143 10.85 -5.52 -12.87
CA ASP A 143 11.71 -4.99 -13.92
C ASP A 143 11.94 -3.47 -13.79
N TYR A 144 10.95 -2.75 -13.29
CA TYR A 144 11.04 -1.31 -13.06
C TYR A 144 12.18 -0.91 -12.11
N VAL A 145 12.58 -1.77 -11.14
CA VAL A 145 13.65 -1.45 -10.18
C VAL A 145 14.99 -1.18 -10.86
N THR A 146 15.16 -1.66 -12.10
CA THR A 146 16.34 -1.41 -12.91
C THR A 146 16.45 0.06 -13.38
N ARG A 147 15.33 0.79 -13.33
CA ARG A 147 15.20 2.18 -13.81
C ARG A 147 14.98 3.19 -12.68
N VAL A 148 14.98 2.73 -11.43
CA VAL A 148 14.76 3.59 -10.26
C VAL A 148 16.03 4.39 -9.97
N ASP A 149 15.92 5.73 -9.97
CA ASP A 149 17.06 6.63 -9.88
C ASP A 149 17.76 6.59 -8.52
N ASN A 150 17.00 6.43 -7.44
CA ASN A 150 17.55 6.38 -6.08
C ASN A 150 18.21 5.04 -5.71
N PHE A 151 18.30 4.08 -6.65
CA PHE A 151 19.00 2.82 -6.44
C PHE A 151 20.38 2.80 -7.11
N SER A 152 21.42 2.34 -6.39
CA SER A 152 22.72 2.07 -6.98
C SER A 152 22.65 0.92 -7.99
N PHE A 153 23.61 0.84 -8.92
CA PHE A 153 23.64 -0.24 -9.92
C PHE A 153 23.62 -1.63 -9.28
N GLY A 154 24.44 -1.87 -8.25
CA GLY A 154 24.45 -3.14 -7.52
C GLY A 154 23.12 -3.44 -6.83
N SER A 155 22.49 -2.42 -6.21
CA SER A 155 21.19 -2.54 -5.60
C SER A 155 20.10 -2.90 -6.62
N ARG A 156 20.10 -2.29 -7.79
CA ARG A 156 19.15 -2.62 -8.87
C ARG A 156 19.22 -4.10 -9.26
N LEU A 157 20.42 -4.65 -9.41
CA LEU A 157 20.59 -6.05 -9.78
C LEU A 157 20.15 -6.99 -8.67
N ILE A 158 20.54 -6.72 -7.42
CA ILE A 158 20.13 -7.50 -6.24
C ILE A 158 18.61 -7.46 -6.09
N ASN A 159 18.02 -6.27 -6.15
CA ASN A 159 16.58 -6.10 -5.99
C ASN A 159 15.76 -6.81 -7.09
N LYS A 160 16.28 -6.85 -8.32
CA LYS A 160 15.61 -7.60 -9.38
C LYS A 160 15.60 -9.10 -9.08
N TRP A 161 16.74 -9.71 -8.80
CA TRP A 161 16.87 -11.16 -8.68
C TRP A 161 16.47 -11.68 -7.31
N LEU A 162 17.08 -11.15 -6.24
CA LEU A 162 16.78 -11.57 -4.86
C LEU A 162 15.40 -11.05 -4.43
N GLY A 163 15.07 -9.79 -4.77
CA GLY A 163 13.74 -9.24 -4.54
C GLY A 163 12.66 -10.05 -5.25
N GLY A 164 12.90 -10.48 -6.50
CA GLY A 164 12.00 -11.39 -7.22
C GLY A 164 11.75 -12.69 -6.50
N PHE A 165 12.78 -13.28 -5.90
CA PHE A 165 12.66 -14.49 -5.08
C PHE A 165 11.85 -14.23 -3.80
N ILE A 166 12.16 -13.16 -3.07
CA ILE A 166 11.44 -12.78 -1.85
C ILE A 166 9.98 -12.52 -2.17
N MET A 167 9.67 -11.74 -3.21
CA MET A 167 8.29 -11.42 -3.59
C MET A 167 7.53 -12.66 -4.08
N ARG A 168 8.20 -13.62 -4.71
CA ARG A 168 7.62 -14.92 -5.01
C ARG A 168 7.19 -15.67 -3.74
N MET A 169 8.00 -15.61 -2.68
CA MET A 169 7.65 -16.22 -1.38
C MET A 169 6.46 -15.49 -0.73
N VAL A 170 6.42 -14.16 -0.81
CA VAL A 170 5.29 -13.35 -0.37
C VAL A 170 4.02 -13.74 -1.14
N GLY A 171 4.06 -13.79 -2.47
CA GLY A 171 2.93 -14.19 -3.30
C GLY A 171 2.41 -15.59 -2.94
N LYS A 172 3.31 -16.56 -2.75
CA LYS A 172 2.95 -17.91 -2.30
C LYS A 172 2.29 -17.92 -0.92
N SER A 173 2.77 -17.08 0.00
CA SER A 173 2.15 -16.94 1.33
C SER A 173 0.75 -16.36 1.23
N ARG A 174 0.55 -15.35 0.38
CA ARG A 174 -0.78 -14.74 0.18
C ARG A 174 -1.74 -15.70 -0.52
N ALA A 175 -1.28 -16.44 -1.52
CA ALA A 175 -2.11 -17.46 -2.20
C ALA A 175 -2.67 -18.52 -1.24
N LYS A 176 -1.92 -18.88 -0.19
CA LYS A 176 -2.38 -19.84 0.82
C LYS A 176 -3.53 -19.35 1.71
N MET A 177 -3.84 -18.06 1.67
CA MET A 177 -4.96 -17.48 2.44
C MET A 177 -6.31 -17.75 1.79
N PHE A 178 -6.33 -18.22 0.55
CA PHE A 178 -7.51 -18.44 -0.27
C PHE A 178 -7.59 -19.90 -0.70
N GLU A 179 -8.80 -20.40 -0.87
CA GLU A 179 -9.06 -21.77 -1.30
C GLU A 179 -8.89 -21.93 -2.81
N LEU A 180 -9.23 -20.89 -3.58
CA LEU A 180 -9.13 -20.87 -5.02
C LEU A 180 -7.70 -20.55 -5.51
N PRO A 181 -7.32 -21.01 -6.71
CA PRO A 181 -6.11 -20.57 -7.38
C PRO A 181 -6.05 -19.03 -7.49
N PRO A 182 -4.86 -18.40 -7.46
CA PRO A 182 -4.74 -16.95 -7.32
C PRO A 182 -5.56 -16.14 -8.34
N ARG A 183 -5.58 -16.55 -9.60
CA ARG A 183 -6.32 -15.86 -10.66
C ARG A 183 -7.84 -16.01 -10.48
N GLU A 184 -8.30 -17.24 -10.28
CA GLU A 184 -9.72 -17.52 -10.07
C GLU A 184 -10.24 -16.83 -8.80
N ASN A 185 -9.40 -16.81 -7.75
CA ASN A 185 -9.73 -16.08 -6.54
C ASN A 185 -9.86 -14.56 -6.80
N LEU A 186 -8.94 -13.97 -7.57
CA LEU A 186 -9.03 -12.55 -7.89
C LEU A 186 -10.28 -12.23 -8.69
N GLU A 187 -10.61 -13.07 -9.71
CA GLU A 187 -11.82 -12.93 -10.50
C GLU A 187 -13.09 -13.01 -9.62
N TYR A 188 -13.12 -13.96 -8.67
CA TYR A 188 -14.19 -14.05 -7.68
C TYR A 188 -14.30 -12.80 -6.80
N GLN A 189 -13.18 -12.27 -6.30
CA GLN A 189 -13.20 -11.06 -5.46
C GLN A 189 -13.63 -9.81 -6.25
N LEU A 190 -13.27 -9.71 -7.52
CA LEU A 190 -13.73 -8.63 -8.39
C LEU A 190 -15.24 -8.74 -8.67
N ASP A 191 -15.77 -9.95 -8.85
CA ASP A 191 -17.20 -10.16 -8.99
C ASP A 191 -17.97 -9.76 -7.71
N GLU A 192 -17.45 -10.14 -6.53
CA GLU A 192 -18.02 -9.71 -5.25
C GLU A 192 -17.98 -8.18 -5.08
N MET A 193 -16.87 -7.55 -5.47
CA MET A 193 -16.73 -6.10 -5.44
C MET A 193 -17.76 -5.43 -6.37
N SER A 194 -17.95 -5.97 -7.57
CA SER A 194 -18.90 -5.40 -8.55
C SER A 194 -20.35 -5.40 -8.06
N LYS A 195 -20.71 -6.30 -7.15
CA LYS A 195 -22.06 -6.35 -6.56
C LYS A 195 -22.30 -5.24 -5.55
N GLY A 196 -21.24 -4.64 -5.01
CA GLY A 196 -21.34 -3.50 -4.10
C GLY A 196 -21.36 -2.14 -4.79
N ILE A 197 -21.16 -2.11 -6.10
CA ILE A 197 -21.17 -0.86 -6.87
C ILE A 197 -22.60 -0.54 -7.27
N GLU A 198 -23.15 0.54 -6.73
CA GLU A 198 -24.44 1.11 -7.10
C GLU A 198 -24.22 2.40 -7.90
N GLY A 199 -24.59 2.40 -9.17
CA GLY A 199 -24.31 3.52 -10.07
C GLY A 199 -22.86 3.54 -10.55
N HIS A 200 -22.10 4.56 -10.20
CA HIS A 200 -20.68 4.71 -10.54
C HIS A 200 -19.73 4.43 -9.37
N PHE A 201 -20.24 4.46 -8.14
CA PHE A 201 -19.45 4.35 -6.91
C PHE A 201 -20.07 3.34 -5.94
N PHE A 202 -19.36 3.00 -4.86
CA PHE A 202 -19.86 2.10 -3.83
C PHE A 202 -20.94 2.77 -2.97
N GLY A 203 -22.19 2.42 -3.25
CA GLY A 203 -23.34 2.82 -2.42
C GLY A 203 -23.79 4.28 -2.55
N GLU A 204 -23.09 5.13 -3.31
CA GLU A 204 -23.36 6.56 -3.41
C GLU A 204 -23.24 7.12 -4.83
N GLU A 205 -23.77 8.32 -5.07
CA GLU A 205 -23.64 9.05 -6.35
C GLU A 205 -22.28 9.75 -6.47
N GLU A 206 -21.60 10.03 -5.36
CA GLU A 206 -20.28 10.66 -5.30
C GLU A 206 -19.24 9.72 -4.69
N PRO A 207 -17.93 9.83 -5.06
CA PRO A 207 -16.91 8.93 -4.53
C PRO A 207 -16.68 9.17 -3.04
N ASP A 208 -16.55 8.09 -2.30
CA ASP A 208 -16.16 8.08 -0.89
C ASP A 208 -14.77 7.45 -0.66
N GLY A 209 -14.40 7.20 0.60
CA GLY A 209 -13.12 6.58 0.93
C GLY A 209 -12.97 5.11 0.52
N ALA A 210 -14.03 4.45 0.02
CA ALA A 210 -14.02 3.08 -0.47
C ALA A 210 -13.67 2.98 -1.96
N ASP A 211 -13.98 4.02 -2.75
CA ASP A 211 -13.70 4.12 -4.17
C ASP A 211 -12.22 4.43 -4.44
#